data_7b3ee124d3adc119679cacf3f44d13c6
#
_entry.id   7b3ee124d3adc119679cacf3f44d13c6
#
_cell.length_a   1.000
_cell.length_b   1.000
_cell.length_c   1.000
_cell.angle_alpha   90.00
_cell.angle_beta   90.00
_cell.angle_gamma   90.00
#
_symmetry.space_group_name_H-M   'P 1'
#
loop_
_entity.id
_entity.type
_entity.pdbx_description
1 polymer ?
#
loop_
_entity_poly.entity_id
_entity_poly.type
_entity_poly.pdbx_seq_one_letter_code
_entity_poly.pdbx_strand_id
1 'polypeptide(L)'
;MSPIVSELTSLSLAEARDGLKKKSFSAAELTSAHQTAIEKARALNAFVLETPERAAEMAKASDARIAQGKAGPLEGIPLAVKDMFCTAGVRSTACSHILDNFVPTYESTVTSQLWRDGAVLLGKTNCDEFAMGSSNETSYFGAVHSPWRRKGSNTPLTPGGSSGGSAAAVAARLCLGATGTDTGGSIRQPAAFTGTVGMKPTYGRCSRWGIVAFASSLDQAGPFARTVRDAAILMRSMAGPDPKDTTCADIPVPDYEVALGKSVKGLRIGIPKEYRLDGMPAEIEKIWEKGRDWLKAAGAELVDVSLPHTKYALPAYYIVAPAEASSNLARYDGVRYGHREPAREIIDMYEKTRSDGFGAEVRRRVMIGTYVLSAGYYDAYYLRAQRVRTLIKKDFEDCFKAGVHAMLTPATPSAAFGLGEKGGADPVEMYLNDVFTVTVNMAGLPGIAVPAGLDAQELPLGLQLIGRPFDEETLFSLASVVEQAAGHFKPQPWW
;
A
#
# COMPACT_ATOMS: atom_id res chain seq x y z
N MET A 1 -24.15 9.96 -13.60
CA MET A 1 -24.54 8.94 -12.59
C MET A 1 -25.98 9.22 -12.16
N SER A 2 -26.76 8.15 -11.83
CA SER A 2 -27.99 8.36 -11.08
C SER A 2 -27.64 9.04 -9.76
N PRO A 3 -28.48 9.96 -9.22
CA PRO A 3 -28.23 10.61 -7.94
C PRO A 3 -27.91 9.62 -6.80
N ILE A 4 -28.61 8.51 -6.75
CA ILE A 4 -28.43 7.43 -5.74
C ILE A 4 -27.01 6.81 -5.83
N VAL A 5 -26.50 6.50 -7.03
CA VAL A 5 -25.17 5.91 -7.22
C VAL A 5 -24.08 6.89 -6.77
N SER A 6 -24.20 8.17 -7.12
CA SER A 6 -23.25 9.21 -6.71
C SER A 6 -23.27 9.42 -5.18
N GLU A 7 -24.41 9.31 -4.56
CA GLU A 7 -24.57 9.45 -3.10
C GLU A 7 -23.91 8.28 -2.36
N LEU A 8 -24.20 7.02 -2.71
CA LEU A 8 -23.66 5.84 -2.06
C LEU A 8 -22.13 5.72 -2.21
N THR A 9 -21.58 6.01 -3.39
CA THR A 9 -20.14 5.96 -3.62
C THR A 9 -19.38 7.13 -2.96
N SER A 10 -20.09 8.19 -2.55
CA SER A 10 -19.50 9.32 -1.82
C SER A 10 -19.25 9.05 -0.34
N LEU A 11 -19.98 8.11 0.26
CA LEU A 11 -19.88 7.76 1.68
C LEU A 11 -18.46 7.30 2.03
N SER A 12 -17.96 7.67 3.21
CA SER A 12 -16.82 7.00 3.83
C SER A 12 -17.19 5.56 4.22
N LEU A 13 -16.19 4.71 4.50
CA LEU A 13 -16.44 3.35 4.99
C LEU A 13 -17.24 3.38 6.31
N ALA A 14 -16.89 4.28 7.22
CA ALA A 14 -17.58 4.44 8.49
C ALA A 14 -19.04 4.86 8.29
N GLU A 15 -19.32 5.83 7.41
CA GLU A 15 -20.70 6.25 7.09
C GLU A 15 -21.48 5.12 6.41
N ALA A 16 -20.87 4.37 5.51
CA ALA A 16 -21.50 3.23 4.85
C ALA A 16 -21.84 2.12 5.88
N ARG A 17 -20.91 1.79 6.78
CA ARG A 17 -21.14 0.85 7.88
C ARG A 17 -22.33 1.28 8.76
N ASP A 18 -22.36 2.55 9.12
CA ASP A 18 -23.43 3.10 9.95
C ASP A 18 -24.79 3.11 9.20
N GLY A 19 -24.78 3.41 7.90
CA GLY A 19 -25.97 3.38 7.03
C GLY A 19 -26.53 1.96 6.89
N LEU A 20 -25.69 0.95 6.67
CA LEU A 20 -26.08 -0.47 6.63
C LEU A 20 -26.68 -0.92 7.96
N LYS A 21 -26.05 -0.55 9.08
CA LYS A 21 -26.56 -0.86 10.44
C LYS A 21 -27.93 -0.23 10.71
N LYS A 22 -28.17 0.99 10.21
CA LYS A 22 -29.45 1.70 10.29
C LYS A 22 -30.46 1.23 9.24
N LYS A 23 -30.07 0.36 8.31
CA LYS A 23 -30.87 -0.12 7.16
C LYS A 23 -31.34 1.04 6.26
N SER A 24 -30.54 2.08 6.13
CA SER A 24 -30.81 3.21 5.22
C SER A 24 -30.68 2.80 3.75
N PHE A 25 -29.89 1.79 3.48
CA PHE A 25 -29.71 1.09 2.20
C PHE A 25 -29.21 -0.33 2.48
N SER A 26 -29.28 -1.21 1.50
CA SER A 26 -28.81 -2.59 1.57
C SER A 26 -27.35 -2.72 1.13
N ALA A 27 -26.68 -3.82 1.51
CA ALA A 27 -25.36 -4.16 1.00
C ALA A 27 -25.39 -4.42 -0.52
N ALA A 28 -26.49 -4.97 -1.02
CA ALA A 28 -26.71 -5.17 -2.45
C ALA A 28 -26.75 -3.83 -3.21
N GLU A 29 -27.48 -2.81 -2.73
CA GLU A 29 -27.54 -1.48 -3.34
C GLU A 29 -26.16 -0.79 -3.31
N LEU A 30 -25.47 -0.83 -2.16
CA LEU A 30 -24.14 -0.26 -2.02
C LEU A 30 -23.13 -0.92 -2.97
N THR A 31 -23.12 -2.25 -3.04
CA THR A 31 -22.26 -3.02 -3.94
C THR A 31 -22.54 -2.70 -5.41
N SER A 32 -23.80 -2.68 -5.82
CA SER A 32 -24.22 -2.34 -7.20
C SER A 32 -23.81 -0.92 -7.59
N ALA A 33 -23.88 0.04 -6.65
CA ALA A 33 -23.42 1.41 -6.90
C ALA A 33 -21.90 1.45 -7.20
N HIS A 34 -21.09 0.71 -6.45
CA HIS A 34 -19.65 0.61 -6.69
C HIS A 34 -19.32 -0.15 -7.97
N GLN A 35 -20.03 -1.23 -8.30
CA GLN A 35 -19.87 -1.93 -9.60
C GLN A 35 -20.13 -1.00 -10.78
N THR A 36 -21.21 -0.23 -10.72
CA THR A 36 -21.52 0.79 -11.75
C THR A 36 -20.43 1.87 -11.85
N ALA A 37 -19.82 2.25 -10.73
CA ALA A 37 -18.71 3.21 -10.75
C ALA A 37 -17.45 2.60 -11.39
N ILE A 38 -17.14 1.34 -11.10
CA ILE A 38 -16.00 0.62 -11.70
C ILE A 38 -16.17 0.53 -13.22
N GLU A 39 -17.34 0.13 -13.72
CA GLU A 39 -17.63 0.05 -15.15
C GLU A 39 -17.37 1.36 -15.89
N LYS A 40 -17.73 2.50 -15.29
CA LYS A 40 -17.51 3.82 -15.87
C LYS A 40 -16.07 4.28 -15.82
N ALA A 41 -15.30 3.75 -14.88
CA ALA A 41 -13.91 4.17 -14.61
C ALA A 41 -12.86 3.19 -15.16
N ARG A 42 -13.22 2.30 -16.09
CA ARG A 42 -12.27 1.34 -16.70
C ARG A 42 -11.07 2.00 -17.36
N ALA A 43 -11.19 3.26 -17.79
CA ALA A 43 -10.07 4.04 -18.32
C ALA A 43 -8.93 4.24 -17.31
N LEU A 44 -9.17 4.11 -16.02
CA LEU A 44 -8.12 4.14 -14.98
C LEU A 44 -7.26 2.87 -14.97
N ASN A 45 -7.72 1.76 -15.54
CA ASN A 45 -7.07 0.44 -15.49
C ASN A 45 -6.72 -0.01 -14.04
N ALA A 46 -7.58 0.37 -13.08
CA ALA A 46 -7.34 0.12 -11.65
C ALA A 46 -7.60 -1.33 -11.24
N PHE A 47 -8.40 -2.08 -12.00
CA PHE A 47 -8.73 -3.49 -11.75
C PHE A 47 -8.19 -4.37 -12.88
N VAL A 48 -7.61 -5.51 -12.52
CA VAL A 48 -7.20 -6.58 -13.46
C VAL A 48 -8.25 -7.67 -13.56
N LEU A 49 -9.14 -7.74 -12.57
CA LEU A 49 -10.26 -8.67 -12.53
C LEU A 49 -11.38 -8.07 -11.70
N GLU A 50 -12.55 -7.93 -12.30
CA GLU A 50 -13.81 -7.61 -11.61
C GLU A 50 -14.52 -8.92 -11.24
N THR A 51 -15.22 -8.95 -10.08
CA THR A 51 -15.94 -10.16 -9.60
C THR A 51 -17.41 -9.87 -9.29
N PRO A 52 -18.20 -9.42 -10.30
CA PRO A 52 -19.55 -8.89 -10.07
C PRO A 52 -20.50 -9.92 -9.46
N GLU A 53 -20.49 -11.17 -9.94
CA GLU A 53 -21.37 -12.24 -9.44
C GLU A 53 -21.04 -12.58 -7.98
N ARG A 54 -19.74 -12.75 -7.67
CA ARG A 54 -19.28 -13.02 -6.31
C ARG A 54 -19.61 -11.86 -5.37
N ALA A 55 -19.43 -10.64 -5.82
CA ALA A 55 -19.78 -9.44 -5.03
C ALA A 55 -21.28 -9.41 -4.71
N ALA A 56 -22.15 -9.71 -5.70
CA ALA A 56 -23.59 -9.76 -5.50
C ALA A 56 -24.00 -10.86 -4.51
N GLU A 57 -23.39 -12.06 -4.60
CA GLU A 57 -23.63 -13.17 -3.66
C GLU A 57 -23.20 -12.80 -2.24
N MET A 58 -22.00 -12.20 -2.07
CA MET A 58 -21.50 -11.77 -0.76
C MET A 58 -22.37 -10.66 -0.17
N ALA A 59 -22.80 -9.69 -0.97
CA ALA A 59 -23.69 -8.61 -0.53
C ALA A 59 -25.06 -9.14 -0.09
N LYS A 60 -25.67 -10.05 -0.84
CA LYS A 60 -26.92 -10.71 -0.46
C LYS A 60 -26.80 -11.49 0.85
N ALA A 61 -25.69 -12.21 1.04
CA ALA A 61 -25.40 -12.91 2.28
C ALA A 61 -25.22 -11.92 3.47
N SER A 62 -24.61 -10.77 3.22
CA SER A 62 -24.47 -9.69 4.20
C SER A 62 -25.83 -9.11 4.61
N ASP A 63 -26.71 -8.83 3.66
CA ASP A 63 -28.07 -8.35 3.96
C ASP A 63 -28.84 -9.34 4.85
N ALA A 64 -28.68 -10.64 4.60
CA ALA A 64 -29.29 -11.67 5.44
C ALA A 64 -28.74 -11.69 6.87
N ARG A 65 -27.41 -11.51 7.06
CA ARG A 65 -26.78 -11.40 8.39
C ARG A 65 -27.19 -10.13 9.12
N ILE A 66 -27.26 -8.99 8.43
CA ILE A 66 -27.76 -7.71 8.98
C ILE A 66 -29.20 -7.86 9.46
N ALA A 67 -30.07 -8.51 8.66
CA ALA A 67 -31.47 -8.74 9.04
C ALA A 67 -31.60 -9.58 10.31
N GLN A 68 -30.69 -10.55 10.52
CA GLN A 68 -30.64 -11.44 11.69
C GLN A 68 -29.93 -10.80 12.91
N GLY A 69 -29.39 -9.59 12.79
CA GLY A 69 -28.60 -8.96 13.87
C GLY A 69 -27.24 -9.59 14.10
N LYS A 70 -26.68 -10.29 13.09
CA LYS A 70 -25.40 -11.00 13.15
C LYS A 70 -24.30 -10.30 12.30
N ALA A 71 -24.41 -8.99 12.13
CA ALA A 71 -23.47 -8.21 11.33
C ALA A 71 -22.07 -8.19 11.93
N GLY A 72 -21.06 -8.47 11.11
CA GLY A 72 -19.64 -8.31 11.45
C GLY A 72 -19.18 -6.84 11.37
N PRO A 73 -17.91 -6.55 11.74
CA PRO A 73 -17.37 -5.19 11.75
C PRO A 73 -17.33 -4.50 10.38
N LEU A 74 -17.20 -5.27 9.31
CA LEU A 74 -17.17 -4.81 7.91
C LEU A 74 -18.37 -5.32 7.10
N GLU A 75 -19.46 -5.66 7.75
CA GLU A 75 -20.60 -6.30 7.10
C GLU A 75 -21.15 -5.49 5.93
N GLY A 76 -21.11 -6.09 4.73
CA GLY A 76 -21.62 -5.49 3.51
C GLY A 76 -20.74 -4.39 2.90
N ILE A 77 -19.53 -4.17 3.40
CA ILE A 77 -18.62 -3.13 2.92
C ILE A 77 -17.87 -3.61 1.66
N PRO A 78 -18.07 -2.96 0.49
CA PRO A 78 -17.40 -3.31 -0.75
C PRO A 78 -15.94 -2.84 -0.77
N LEU A 79 -15.01 -3.81 -0.87
CA LEU A 79 -13.57 -3.62 -0.88
C LEU A 79 -12.93 -4.13 -2.16
N ALA A 80 -11.78 -3.55 -2.51
CA ALA A 80 -10.91 -4.03 -3.56
C ALA A 80 -9.66 -4.69 -2.96
N VAL A 81 -9.12 -5.71 -3.64
CA VAL A 81 -7.99 -6.50 -3.15
C VAL A 81 -6.83 -6.44 -4.13
N LYS A 82 -5.66 -5.97 -3.71
CA LYS A 82 -4.46 -5.96 -4.56
C LYS A 82 -4.15 -7.36 -5.08
N ASP A 83 -3.77 -7.46 -6.35
CA ASP A 83 -3.56 -8.76 -7.00
C ASP A 83 -2.29 -9.52 -6.54
N MET A 84 -1.77 -9.15 -5.39
CA MET A 84 -0.75 -9.89 -4.63
C MET A 84 -1.36 -10.87 -3.62
N PHE A 85 -2.65 -10.76 -3.29
CA PHE A 85 -3.30 -11.61 -2.29
C PHE A 85 -3.99 -12.78 -2.97
N CYS A 86 -3.59 -14.00 -2.63
CA CYS A 86 -4.29 -15.21 -3.03
C CYS A 86 -5.71 -15.19 -2.50
N THR A 87 -6.68 -15.29 -3.40
CA THR A 87 -8.11 -15.34 -3.09
C THR A 87 -8.67 -16.64 -3.66
N ALA A 88 -9.17 -17.50 -2.79
CA ALA A 88 -9.62 -18.85 -3.18
C ALA A 88 -10.67 -18.82 -4.31
N GLY A 89 -10.40 -19.53 -5.40
CA GLY A 89 -11.28 -19.59 -6.58
C GLY A 89 -11.31 -18.33 -7.44
N VAL A 90 -10.47 -17.31 -7.13
CA VAL A 90 -10.35 -16.07 -7.90
C VAL A 90 -8.94 -15.95 -8.45
N ARG A 91 -8.80 -15.76 -9.75
CA ARG A 91 -7.50 -15.57 -10.40
C ARG A 91 -6.67 -14.51 -9.67
N SER A 92 -5.41 -14.83 -9.35
CA SER A 92 -4.48 -14.00 -8.59
C SER A 92 -3.10 -14.08 -9.25
N THR A 93 -2.67 -13.02 -9.91
CA THR A 93 -1.60 -13.08 -10.90
C THR A 93 -0.32 -12.35 -10.49
N ALA A 94 -0.33 -11.60 -9.38
CA ALA A 94 0.73 -10.64 -9.05
C ALA A 94 1.02 -9.67 -10.21
N CYS A 95 0.03 -9.43 -11.06
CA CYS A 95 0.12 -8.64 -12.30
C CYS A 95 1.26 -9.05 -13.24
N SER A 96 1.57 -10.36 -13.28
CA SER A 96 2.61 -10.98 -14.10
C SER A 96 2.05 -12.02 -15.06
N HIS A 97 2.65 -12.12 -16.25
CA HIS A 97 2.30 -13.15 -17.22
C HIS A 97 2.58 -14.56 -16.67
N ILE A 98 3.61 -14.73 -15.88
CA ILE A 98 3.96 -16.07 -15.34
C ILE A 98 2.87 -16.65 -14.43
N LEU A 99 1.98 -15.83 -13.89
CA LEU A 99 0.85 -16.24 -13.05
C LEU A 99 -0.53 -15.86 -13.64
N ASP A 100 -0.61 -15.45 -14.90
CA ASP A 100 -1.84 -14.93 -15.49
C ASP A 100 -3.02 -15.93 -15.54
N ASN A 101 -2.72 -17.22 -15.46
CA ASN A 101 -3.67 -18.32 -15.40
C ASN A 101 -3.83 -18.95 -13.99
N PHE A 102 -3.17 -18.40 -12.96
CA PHE A 102 -3.16 -19.00 -11.64
C PHE A 102 -4.44 -18.68 -10.84
N VAL A 103 -5.14 -19.72 -10.43
CA VAL A 103 -6.31 -19.64 -9.54
C VAL A 103 -5.98 -20.37 -8.24
N PRO A 104 -5.76 -19.63 -7.12
CA PRO A 104 -5.44 -20.23 -5.83
C PRO A 104 -6.58 -21.13 -5.33
N THR A 105 -6.21 -22.25 -4.70
CA THR A 105 -7.15 -23.14 -3.97
C THR A 105 -7.27 -22.77 -2.49
N TYR A 106 -6.58 -21.73 -2.06
CA TYR A 106 -6.53 -21.26 -0.68
C TYR A 106 -6.66 -19.74 -0.59
N GLU A 107 -7.10 -19.29 0.56
CA GLU A 107 -7.29 -17.87 0.87
C GLU A 107 -6.08 -17.31 1.62
N SER A 108 -5.66 -16.09 1.34
CA SER A 108 -4.71 -15.38 2.19
C SER A 108 -5.31 -15.09 3.56
N THR A 109 -4.50 -15.07 4.59
CA THR A 109 -5.00 -14.80 5.96
C THR A 109 -5.68 -13.44 6.04
N VAL A 110 -5.10 -12.40 5.43
CA VAL A 110 -5.67 -11.05 5.44
C VAL A 110 -7.05 -11.02 4.78
N THR A 111 -7.20 -11.61 3.59
CA THR A 111 -8.50 -11.63 2.91
C THR A 111 -9.51 -12.53 3.64
N SER A 112 -9.06 -13.65 4.22
CA SER A 112 -9.90 -14.50 5.07
C SER A 112 -10.46 -13.75 6.27
N GLN A 113 -9.65 -12.90 6.89
CA GLN A 113 -10.09 -12.04 8.00
C GLN A 113 -11.12 -11.00 7.55
N LEU A 114 -10.91 -10.36 6.39
CA LEU A 114 -11.87 -9.41 5.81
C LEU A 114 -13.22 -10.08 5.51
N TRP A 115 -13.20 -11.30 4.96
CA TRP A 115 -14.43 -12.05 4.67
C TRP A 115 -15.14 -12.52 5.94
N ARG A 116 -14.39 -12.97 6.96
CA ARG A 116 -14.92 -13.30 8.28
C ARG A 116 -15.66 -12.11 8.90
N ASP A 117 -15.13 -10.91 8.70
CA ASP A 117 -15.71 -9.66 9.25
C ASP A 117 -16.84 -9.10 8.37
N GLY A 118 -17.16 -9.77 7.23
CA GLY A 118 -18.34 -9.51 6.42
C GLY A 118 -18.11 -8.60 5.20
N ALA A 119 -16.86 -8.28 4.85
CA ALA A 119 -16.56 -7.47 3.68
C ALA A 119 -16.96 -8.16 2.36
N VAL A 120 -17.22 -7.36 1.32
CA VAL A 120 -17.62 -7.81 -0.03
C VAL A 120 -16.46 -7.57 -1.01
N LEU A 121 -16.09 -8.58 -1.79
CA LEU A 121 -15.04 -8.50 -2.81
C LEU A 121 -15.57 -7.88 -4.11
N LEU A 122 -15.08 -6.71 -4.52
CA LEU A 122 -15.38 -6.11 -5.81
C LEU A 122 -14.49 -6.64 -6.95
N GLY A 123 -13.25 -6.99 -6.64
CA GLY A 123 -12.27 -7.46 -7.63
C GLY A 123 -10.82 -7.34 -7.16
N LYS A 124 -9.92 -7.68 -8.09
CA LYS A 124 -8.46 -7.64 -7.91
C LYS A 124 -7.91 -6.39 -8.55
N THR A 125 -7.19 -5.57 -7.76
CA THR A 125 -6.61 -4.32 -8.26
C THR A 125 -5.23 -4.54 -8.88
N ASN A 126 -4.96 -3.75 -9.91
CA ASN A 126 -3.71 -3.72 -10.65
C ASN A 126 -2.55 -3.26 -9.74
N CYS A 127 -1.34 -3.71 -10.05
CA CYS A 127 -0.12 -3.33 -9.33
C CYS A 127 1.11 -3.45 -10.24
N ASP A 128 2.23 -2.89 -9.84
CA ASP A 128 3.50 -3.26 -10.47
C ASP A 128 3.74 -4.76 -10.35
N GLU A 129 4.31 -5.37 -11.39
CA GLU A 129 4.57 -6.80 -11.46
C GLU A 129 5.35 -7.30 -10.23
N PHE A 130 4.83 -8.31 -9.51
CA PHE A 130 5.36 -8.83 -8.24
C PHE A 130 5.65 -7.76 -7.19
N ALA A 131 4.89 -6.67 -7.19
CA ALA A 131 5.10 -5.50 -6.34
C ALA A 131 6.47 -4.81 -6.55
N MET A 132 7.12 -5.00 -7.70
CA MET A 132 8.43 -4.47 -8.06
C MET A 132 8.32 -3.21 -8.92
N GLY A 133 8.03 -2.07 -8.28
CA GLY A 133 7.93 -0.77 -8.93
C GLY A 133 7.38 0.30 -7.99
N SER A 134 7.41 1.54 -8.45
CA SER A 134 6.95 2.73 -7.71
C SER A 134 6.03 3.62 -8.56
N SER A 135 5.53 3.12 -9.71
CA SER A 135 4.70 3.89 -10.63
C SER A 135 3.50 3.14 -11.20
N ASN A 136 3.42 1.84 -11.01
CA ASN A 136 2.43 0.94 -11.60
C ASN A 136 2.43 0.97 -13.15
N GLU A 137 3.63 1.10 -13.73
CA GLU A 137 3.85 1.03 -15.17
C GLU A 137 4.34 -0.35 -15.63
N THR A 138 4.75 -1.22 -14.70
CA THR A 138 5.39 -2.53 -15.00
C THR A 138 4.40 -3.70 -15.03
N SER A 139 3.11 -3.45 -14.84
CA SER A 139 2.08 -4.49 -14.87
C SER A 139 1.95 -5.14 -16.24
N TYR A 140 1.82 -6.47 -16.29
CA TYR A 140 1.46 -7.21 -17.49
C TYR A 140 0.13 -6.75 -18.11
N PHE A 141 -0.80 -6.23 -17.29
CA PHE A 141 -2.10 -5.71 -17.73
C PHE A 141 -2.08 -4.24 -18.11
N GLY A 142 -0.90 -3.64 -18.26
CA GLY A 142 -0.71 -2.23 -18.60
C GLY A 142 -0.71 -1.29 -17.39
N ALA A 143 -0.32 -0.05 -17.64
CA ALA A 143 -0.19 0.97 -16.61
C ALA A 143 -1.53 1.37 -16.00
N VAL A 144 -1.51 1.72 -14.72
CA VAL A 144 -2.65 2.36 -14.05
C VAL A 144 -2.56 3.87 -14.23
N HIS A 145 -3.68 4.48 -14.53
CA HIS A 145 -3.79 5.92 -14.63
C HIS A 145 -4.27 6.53 -13.31
N SER A 146 -3.58 7.59 -12.86
CA SER A 146 -4.03 8.38 -11.72
C SER A 146 -5.40 9.00 -11.99
N PRO A 147 -6.32 9.02 -11.00
CA PRO A 147 -7.53 9.80 -11.10
C PRO A 147 -7.28 11.32 -11.08
N TRP A 148 -6.08 11.76 -10.73
CA TRP A 148 -5.69 13.16 -10.75
C TRP A 148 -5.14 13.59 -12.11
N ARG A 149 -5.27 14.87 -12.42
CA ARG A 149 -4.68 15.54 -13.57
C ARG A 149 -4.02 16.83 -13.12
N ARG A 150 -2.91 17.21 -13.77
CA ARG A 150 -2.30 18.53 -13.58
C ARG A 150 -3.27 19.58 -14.11
N LYS A 151 -3.34 20.71 -13.43
CA LYS A 151 -4.15 21.84 -13.84
C LYS A 151 -3.87 22.22 -15.29
N GLY A 152 -4.91 22.26 -16.12
CA GLY A 152 -4.80 22.61 -17.54
C GLY A 152 -4.07 21.59 -18.43
N SER A 153 -3.83 20.36 -17.95
CA SER A 153 -3.15 19.30 -18.71
C SER A 153 -3.96 17.99 -18.73
N ASN A 154 -3.94 17.32 -19.88
CA ASN A 154 -4.51 15.98 -20.06
C ASN A 154 -3.44 14.87 -19.97
N THR A 155 -2.19 15.20 -19.66
CA THR A 155 -1.11 14.21 -19.53
C THR A 155 -1.49 13.15 -18.50
N PRO A 156 -1.49 11.86 -18.86
CA PRO A 156 -1.73 10.79 -17.92
C PRO A 156 -0.66 10.78 -16.83
N LEU A 157 -1.06 10.67 -15.57
CA LEU A 157 -0.17 10.60 -14.43
C LEU A 157 -0.16 9.19 -13.83
N THR A 158 0.98 8.84 -13.22
CA THR A 158 1.07 7.65 -12.37
C THR A 158 0.28 7.84 -11.07
N PRO A 159 -0.41 6.82 -10.56
CA PRO A 159 -0.96 6.83 -9.21
C PRO A 159 0.10 6.50 -8.13
N GLY A 160 1.36 6.28 -8.56
CA GLY A 160 2.37 5.64 -7.74
C GLY A 160 2.26 4.12 -7.74
N GLY A 161 3.14 3.46 -7.00
CA GLY A 161 3.23 2.00 -6.94
C GLY A 161 3.99 1.50 -5.70
N SER A 162 3.97 0.19 -5.55
CA SER A 162 3.40 -0.82 -6.44
C SER A 162 1.88 -1.00 -6.32
N SER A 163 1.19 -0.48 -5.29
CA SER A 163 -0.26 -0.65 -5.10
C SER A 163 -1.08 0.44 -5.81
N GLY A 164 -0.68 0.83 -7.04
CA GLY A 164 -1.28 1.96 -7.76
C GLY A 164 -2.76 1.77 -8.07
N GLY A 165 -3.18 0.56 -8.47
CA GLY A 165 -4.59 0.25 -8.72
C GLY A 165 -5.46 0.39 -7.47
N SER A 166 -4.95 -0.06 -6.30
CA SER A 166 -5.66 0.11 -5.02
C SER A 166 -5.81 1.58 -4.64
N ALA A 167 -4.73 2.36 -4.77
CA ALA A 167 -4.73 3.79 -4.49
C ALA A 167 -5.67 4.56 -5.43
N ALA A 168 -5.60 4.27 -6.74
CA ALA A 168 -6.48 4.87 -7.75
C ALA A 168 -7.95 4.52 -7.52
N ALA A 169 -8.27 3.24 -7.22
CA ALA A 169 -9.63 2.80 -6.95
C ALA A 169 -10.25 3.51 -5.74
N VAL A 170 -9.50 3.66 -4.64
CA VAL A 170 -9.97 4.38 -3.44
C VAL A 170 -10.15 5.87 -3.72
N ALA A 171 -9.17 6.53 -4.37
CA ALA A 171 -9.25 7.95 -4.71
C ALA A 171 -10.40 8.27 -5.65
N ALA A 172 -10.66 7.40 -6.65
CA ALA A 172 -11.76 7.54 -7.61
C ALA A 172 -13.11 7.05 -7.04
N ARG A 173 -13.18 6.64 -5.76
CA ARG A 173 -14.41 6.15 -5.08
C ARG A 173 -15.03 4.91 -5.73
N LEU A 174 -14.19 4.04 -6.29
CA LEU A 174 -14.63 2.77 -6.88
C LEU A 174 -14.85 1.68 -5.83
N CYS A 175 -14.32 1.89 -4.63
CA CYS A 175 -14.48 1.05 -3.45
C CYS A 175 -14.40 1.90 -2.18
N LEU A 176 -14.82 1.36 -1.05
CA LEU A 176 -14.73 2.05 0.24
C LEU A 176 -13.35 1.92 0.90
N GLY A 177 -12.58 0.95 0.47
CA GLY A 177 -11.20 0.74 0.86
C GLY A 177 -10.58 -0.37 0.04
N ALA A 178 -9.27 -0.50 0.14
CA ALA A 178 -8.52 -1.54 -0.58
C ALA A 178 -7.35 -2.08 0.23
N THR A 179 -6.94 -3.31 -0.06
CA THR A 179 -5.67 -3.84 0.47
C THR A 179 -4.51 -3.38 -0.38
N GLY A 180 -3.35 -3.20 0.26
CA GLY A 180 -2.07 -3.00 -0.40
C GLY A 180 -0.98 -3.83 0.24
N THR A 181 0.20 -3.85 -0.40
CA THR A 181 1.44 -4.36 0.17
C THR A 181 2.52 -3.29 0.10
N ASP A 182 3.39 -3.24 1.11
CA ASP A 182 4.44 -2.23 1.22
C ASP A 182 5.76 -2.91 1.61
N THR A 183 6.69 -2.95 0.67
CA THR A 183 8.02 -3.53 0.80
C THR A 183 9.10 -2.45 0.92
N GLY A 184 8.90 -1.31 0.25
CA GLY A 184 9.79 -0.14 0.28
C GLY A 184 9.05 1.20 0.32
N GLY A 185 7.71 1.20 0.25
CA GLY A 185 6.89 2.39 0.18
C GLY A 185 5.56 2.16 -0.54
N SER A 186 5.31 0.93 -1.01
CA SER A 186 4.24 0.61 -1.98
C SER A 186 2.80 0.72 -1.46
N ILE A 187 2.56 1.21 -0.25
CA ILE A 187 1.29 1.73 0.26
C ILE A 187 1.40 3.24 0.44
N ARG A 188 2.42 3.71 1.14
CA ARG A 188 2.54 5.10 1.59
C ARG A 188 2.81 6.06 0.43
N GLN A 189 3.66 5.68 -0.52
CA GLN A 189 3.98 6.49 -1.69
C GLN A 189 2.76 6.66 -2.61
N PRO A 190 2.05 5.59 -3.09
CA PRO A 190 0.86 5.79 -3.90
C PRO A 190 -0.30 6.45 -3.14
N ALA A 191 -0.39 6.30 -1.81
CA ALA A 191 -1.35 7.05 -1.00
C ALA A 191 -1.09 8.56 -1.08
N ALA A 192 0.18 8.99 -0.95
CA ALA A 192 0.57 10.39 -1.09
C ALA A 192 0.25 10.94 -2.49
N PHE A 193 0.54 10.17 -3.55
CA PHE A 193 0.30 10.59 -4.94
C PHE A 193 -1.18 10.68 -5.30
N THR A 194 -2.04 9.92 -4.63
CA THR A 194 -3.47 9.86 -4.95
C THR A 194 -4.37 10.61 -3.96
N GLY A 195 -3.78 11.24 -2.93
CA GLY A 195 -4.54 11.95 -1.91
C GLY A 195 -5.41 11.02 -1.07
N THR A 196 -4.93 9.82 -0.80
CA THR A 196 -5.57 8.81 0.07
C THR A 196 -4.74 8.57 1.34
N VAL A 197 -5.33 7.93 2.33
CA VAL A 197 -4.62 7.45 3.52
C VAL A 197 -4.12 6.04 3.25
N GLY A 198 -2.81 5.83 3.48
CA GLY A 198 -2.19 4.51 3.36
C GLY A 198 -1.42 4.14 4.61
N MET A 199 -1.77 3.01 5.24
CA MET A 199 -1.12 2.53 6.46
C MET A 199 -0.29 1.29 6.19
N LYS A 200 1.02 1.39 6.41
CA LYS A 200 1.91 0.23 6.55
C LYS A 200 2.09 -0.05 8.05
N PRO A 201 1.55 -1.14 8.59
CA PRO A 201 1.74 -1.46 10.01
C PRO A 201 3.16 -1.94 10.29
N THR A 202 3.45 -2.21 11.55
CA THR A 202 4.67 -2.87 11.99
C THR A 202 4.83 -4.20 11.27
N TYR A 203 6.06 -4.53 10.88
CA TYR A 203 6.37 -5.85 10.30
C TYR A 203 5.91 -6.97 11.25
N GLY A 204 5.10 -7.89 10.72
CA GLY A 204 4.50 -8.96 11.49
C GLY A 204 3.17 -8.60 12.19
N ARG A 205 2.61 -7.40 12.02
CA ARG A 205 1.27 -7.06 12.52
C ARG A 205 0.17 -7.72 11.69
N CYS A 206 0.37 -7.86 10.38
CA CYS A 206 -0.47 -8.64 9.48
C CYS A 206 0.30 -9.86 8.99
N SER A 207 -0.38 -10.98 8.84
CA SER A 207 0.20 -12.20 8.25
C SER A 207 0.56 -11.97 6.77
N ARG A 208 1.67 -12.60 6.34
CA ARG A 208 2.09 -12.68 4.94
C ARG A 208 1.59 -13.96 4.26
N TRP A 209 0.94 -14.87 4.99
CA TRP A 209 0.42 -16.10 4.41
C TRP A 209 -0.58 -15.81 3.28
N GLY A 210 -0.30 -16.40 2.11
CA GLY A 210 -1.12 -16.20 0.91
C GLY A 210 -0.89 -14.86 0.21
N ILE A 211 0.14 -14.09 0.59
CA ILE A 211 0.62 -12.95 -0.19
C ILE A 211 1.77 -13.43 -1.07
N VAL A 212 1.72 -13.13 -2.37
CA VAL A 212 2.81 -13.40 -3.31
C VAL A 212 4.03 -12.60 -2.86
N ALA A 213 5.12 -13.30 -2.52
CA ALA A 213 6.28 -12.68 -1.90
C ALA A 213 7.15 -11.91 -2.91
N PHE A 214 7.49 -10.65 -2.57
CA PHE A 214 8.60 -9.94 -3.17
C PHE A 214 9.85 -10.11 -2.31
N ALA A 215 9.91 -9.50 -1.13
CA ALA A 215 11.04 -9.58 -0.20
C ALA A 215 10.52 -9.94 1.20
N SER A 216 10.70 -11.21 1.59
CA SER A 216 10.05 -11.81 2.75
C SER A 216 10.32 -11.10 4.07
N SER A 217 11.50 -10.46 4.24
CA SER A 217 11.85 -9.74 5.45
C SER A 217 11.36 -8.28 5.48
N LEU A 218 10.68 -7.83 4.41
CA LEU A 218 10.24 -6.44 4.24
C LEU A 218 8.75 -6.34 3.92
N ASP A 219 8.17 -7.34 3.24
CA ASP A 219 6.77 -7.32 2.78
C ASP A 219 5.81 -7.18 3.94
N GLN A 220 4.86 -6.25 3.83
CA GLN A 220 3.81 -6.05 4.81
C GLN A 220 2.49 -5.66 4.12
N ALA A 221 1.38 -6.27 4.54
CA ALA A 221 0.03 -5.88 4.15
C ALA A 221 -0.44 -4.65 4.93
N GLY A 222 -1.29 -3.84 4.31
CA GLY A 222 -1.96 -2.73 4.97
C GLY A 222 -3.07 -2.13 4.10
N PRO A 223 -3.93 -1.26 4.68
CA PRO A 223 -5.07 -0.69 4.01
C PRO A 223 -4.77 0.62 3.26
N PHE A 224 -5.57 0.85 2.22
CA PHE A 224 -5.87 2.17 1.66
C PHE A 224 -7.29 2.57 2.02
N ALA A 225 -7.47 3.83 2.40
CA ALA A 225 -8.78 4.41 2.68
C ALA A 225 -8.81 5.90 2.34
N ARG A 226 -10.01 6.50 2.34
CA ARG A 226 -10.14 7.95 2.09
C ARG A 226 -9.95 8.78 3.35
N THR A 227 -10.17 8.17 4.51
CA THR A 227 -10.02 8.83 5.81
C THR A 227 -9.16 8.00 6.75
N VAL A 228 -8.55 8.66 7.72
CA VAL A 228 -7.79 8.02 8.79
C VAL A 228 -8.67 7.07 9.60
N ARG A 229 -9.95 7.41 9.82
CA ARG A 229 -10.92 6.56 10.49
C ARG A 229 -11.18 5.27 9.71
N ASP A 230 -11.41 5.37 8.41
CA ASP A 230 -11.63 4.20 7.56
C ASP A 230 -10.41 3.28 7.51
N ALA A 231 -9.20 3.87 7.47
CA ALA A 231 -7.95 3.11 7.55
C ALA A 231 -7.80 2.38 8.89
N ALA A 232 -8.21 2.99 10.00
CA ALA A 232 -8.20 2.38 11.33
C ALA A 232 -9.15 1.17 11.42
N ILE A 233 -10.36 1.30 10.87
CA ILE A 233 -11.35 0.22 10.80
C ILE A 233 -10.81 -0.96 9.98
N LEU A 234 -10.27 -0.70 8.80
CA LEU A 234 -9.70 -1.74 7.93
C LEU A 234 -8.48 -2.40 8.58
N MET A 235 -7.58 -1.60 9.17
CA MET A 235 -6.37 -2.11 9.82
C MET A 235 -6.70 -3.09 10.94
N ARG A 236 -7.74 -2.82 11.73
CA ARG A 236 -8.19 -3.73 12.78
C ARG A 236 -8.59 -5.10 12.23
N SER A 237 -9.32 -5.13 11.11
CA SER A 237 -9.76 -6.38 10.48
C SER A 237 -8.64 -7.13 9.76
N MET A 238 -7.60 -6.44 9.30
CA MET A 238 -6.45 -7.03 8.59
C MET A 238 -5.37 -7.58 9.52
N ALA A 239 -5.30 -7.08 10.76
CA ALA A 239 -4.29 -7.43 11.74
C ALA A 239 -4.65 -8.67 12.56
N GLY A 240 -3.63 -9.32 13.11
CA GLY A 240 -3.79 -10.41 14.08
C GLY A 240 -2.80 -11.54 13.88
N PRO A 241 -2.61 -12.37 14.90
CA PRO A 241 -1.68 -13.50 14.86
C PRO A 241 -2.13 -14.55 13.84
N ASP A 242 -1.15 -15.23 13.23
CA ASP A 242 -1.38 -16.32 12.30
C ASP A 242 -0.30 -17.40 12.47
N PRO A 243 -0.65 -18.63 12.88
CA PRO A 243 0.30 -19.72 13.04
C PRO A 243 0.93 -20.19 11.71
N LYS A 244 0.37 -19.77 10.56
CA LYS A 244 0.93 -20.08 9.23
C LYS A 244 2.08 -19.15 8.83
N ASP A 245 2.26 -18.02 9.52
CA ASP A 245 3.37 -17.10 9.30
C ASP A 245 4.14 -16.90 10.62
N THR A 246 5.28 -17.55 10.74
CA THR A 246 6.14 -17.52 11.94
C THR A 246 6.68 -16.11 12.27
N THR A 247 6.60 -15.16 11.34
CA THR A 247 6.98 -13.76 11.57
C THR A 247 5.80 -12.91 12.04
N CYS A 248 4.58 -13.45 11.98
CA CYS A 248 3.40 -12.75 12.48
C CYS A 248 3.44 -12.73 14.02
N ALA A 249 3.37 -11.53 14.60
CA ALA A 249 3.50 -11.35 16.04
C ALA A 249 2.21 -11.76 16.76
N ASP A 250 2.35 -12.52 17.83
CA ASP A 250 1.25 -12.85 18.74
C ASP A 250 1.05 -11.72 19.77
N ILE A 251 0.57 -10.59 19.26
CA ILE A 251 0.29 -9.37 20.04
C ILE A 251 -1.18 -8.98 19.81
N PRO A 252 -1.93 -8.68 20.86
CA PRO A 252 -3.32 -8.25 20.74
C PRO A 252 -3.49 -7.09 19.76
N VAL A 253 -4.57 -7.11 19.00
CA VAL A 253 -4.93 -6.05 18.06
C VAL A 253 -5.81 -5.03 18.79
N PRO A 254 -5.36 -3.77 18.93
CA PRO A 254 -6.16 -2.73 19.55
C PRO A 254 -7.38 -2.35 18.70
N ASP A 255 -8.33 -1.68 19.31
CA ASP A 255 -9.36 -0.93 18.58
C ASP A 255 -8.78 0.41 18.15
N TYR A 256 -8.25 0.47 16.94
CA TYR A 256 -7.62 1.68 16.41
C TYR A 256 -8.60 2.85 16.24
N GLU A 257 -9.90 2.59 16.11
CA GLU A 257 -10.92 3.64 16.02
C GLU A 257 -11.00 4.46 17.33
N VAL A 258 -10.80 3.81 18.47
CA VAL A 258 -10.78 4.46 19.79
C VAL A 258 -9.57 5.41 19.93
N ALA A 259 -8.50 5.17 19.21
CA ALA A 259 -7.30 6.02 19.25
C ALA A 259 -7.53 7.41 18.64
N LEU A 260 -8.47 7.55 17.70
CA LEU A 260 -8.69 8.80 16.94
C LEU A 260 -9.12 10.00 17.80
N GLY A 261 -9.73 9.76 18.96
CA GLY A 261 -10.12 10.81 19.90
C GLY A 261 -9.10 11.10 21.01
N LYS A 262 -7.97 10.39 21.03
CA LYS A 262 -6.94 10.57 22.05
C LYS A 262 -6.18 11.88 21.86
N SER A 263 -5.90 12.60 22.97
CA SER A 263 -5.11 13.80 22.95
C SER A 263 -3.66 13.50 22.55
N VAL A 264 -3.10 14.31 21.66
CA VAL A 264 -1.68 14.26 21.26
C VAL A 264 -0.81 15.22 22.08
N LYS A 265 -1.41 15.93 23.08
CA LYS A 265 -0.70 16.88 23.93
C LYS A 265 0.45 16.21 24.69
N GLY A 266 1.64 16.81 24.60
CA GLY A 266 2.86 16.31 25.24
C GLY A 266 3.53 15.14 24.50
N LEU A 267 2.97 14.65 23.38
CA LEU A 267 3.69 13.69 22.54
C LEU A 267 4.87 14.38 21.86
N ARG A 268 6.05 13.77 21.97
CA ARG A 268 7.28 14.28 21.36
C ARG A 268 7.44 13.73 19.95
N ILE A 269 7.43 14.62 18.97
CA ILE A 269 7.47 14.30 17.55
C ILE A 269 8.84 14.65 16.98
N GLY A 270 9.58 13.64 16.55
CA GLY A 270 10.89 13.79 15.94
C GLY A 270 10.80 14.39 14.53
N ILE A 271 11.67 15.36 14.26
CA ILE A 271 11.85 15.96 12.93
C ILE A 271 13.27 15.61 12.47
N PRO A 272 13.43 14.56 11.61
CA PRO A 272 14.75 14.10 11.21
C PRO A 272 15.38 15.05 10.20
N LYS A 273 16.56 15.56 10.53
CA LYS A 273 17.27 16.52 9.67
C LYS A 273 17.72 15.94 8.33
N GLU A 274 17.97 14.62 8.29
CA GLU A 274 18.44 13.90 7.09
C GLU A 274 17.32 13.71 6.04
N TYR A 275 16.07 14.06 6.36
CA TYR A 275 14.97 14.05 5.40
C TYR A 275 14.84 15.38 4.63
N ARG A 276 15.69 16.37 4.94
CA ARG A 276 15.88 17.54 4.08
C ARG A 276 16.91 17.20 3.01
N LEU A 277 16.42 16.89 1.81
CA LEU A 277 17.26 16.53 0.68
C LEU A 277 17.69 17.78 -0.09
N ASP A 278 18.92 17.75 -0.62
CA ASP A 278 19.37 18.78 -1.55
C ASP A 278 18.46 18.78 -2.80
N GLY A 279 17.99 19.97 -3.18
CA GLY A 279 17.08 20.12 -4.32
C GLY A 279 15.63 19.68 -4.07
N MET A 280 15.22 19.45 -2.83
CA MET A 280 13.83 19.15 -2.51
C MET A 280 12.90 20.30 -2.96
N PRO A 281 11.78 20.03 -3.65
CA PRO A 281 10.84 21.06 -4.07
C PRO A 281 10.32 21.88 -2.87
N ALA A 282 10.26 23.19 -3.04
CA ALA A 282 9.84 24.11 -1.98
C ALA A 282 8.42 23.82 -1.44
N GLU A 283 7.56 23.25 -2.28
CA GLU A 283 6.20 22.84 -1.90
C GLU A 283 6.20 21.65 -0.92
N ILE A 284 7.17 20.74 -1.03
CA ILE A 284 7.34 19.62 -0.10
C ILE A 284 7.83 20.14 1.27
N GLU A 285 8.81 21.06 1.28
CA GLU A 285 9.26 21.70 2.52
C GLU A 285 8.10 22.44 3.19
N LYS A 286 7.36 23.25 2.42
CA LYS A 286 6.22 24.02 2.90
C LYS A 286 5.11 23.17 3.52
N ILE A 287 4.79 22.01 2.91
CA ILE A 287 3.76 21.13 3.49
C ILE A 287 4.27 20.44 4.75
N TRP A 288 5.56 20.12 4.81
CA TRP A 288 6.18 19.56 6.01
C TRP A 288 6.18 20.58 7.17
N GLU A 289 6.48 21.85 6.88
CA GLU A 289 6.37 22.95 7.87
C GLU A 289 4.94 23.09 8.40
N LYS A 290 3.93 23.09 7.51
CA LYS A 290 2.53 23.11 7.94
C LYS A 290 2.17 21.93 8.85
N GLY A 291 2.61 20.71 8.52
CA GLY A 291 2.39 19.54 9.37
C GLY A 291 3.00 19.69 10.76
N ARG A 292 4.19 20.27 10.86
CA ARG A 292 4.83 20.62 12.14
C ARG A 292 3.96 21.60 12.94
N ASP A 293 3.46 22.66 12.29
CA ASP A 293 2.63 23.68 12.94
C ASP A 293 1.30 23.08 13.43
N TRP A 294 0.65 22.22 12.65
CA TRP A 294 -0.59 21.55 13.04
C TRP A 294 -0.42 20.68 14.28
N LEU A 295 0.62 19.84 14.31
CA LEU A 295 0.91 19.01 15.48
C LEU A 295 1.26 19.83 16.72
N LYS A 296 2.03 20.90 16.54
CA LYS A 296 2.36 21.84 17.62
C LYS A 296 1.11 22.55 18.16
N ALA A 297 0.21 22.99 17.28
CA ALA A 297 -1.05 23.63 17.65
C ALA A 297 -1.98 22.66 18.44
N ALA A 298 -1.91 21.35 18.13
CA ALA A 298 -2.61 20.32 18.88
C ALA A 298 -1.94 19.95 20.22
N GLY A 299 -0.81 20.60 20.56
CA GLY A 299 -0.11 20.45 21.82
C GLY A 299 1.01 19.41 21.83
N ALA A 300 1.41 18.87 20.68
CA ALA A 300 2.60 18.03 20.57
C ALA A 300 3.88 18.86 20.67
N GLU A 301 4.96 18.22 21.13
CA GLU A 301 6.30 18.82 21.24
C GLU A 301 7.15 18.39 20.05
N LEU A 302 7.66 19.35 19.28
CA LEU A 302 8.57 19.05 18.16
C LEU A 302 10.02 18.96 18.66
N VAL A 303 10.72 17.91 18.23
CA VAL A 303 12.11 17.65 18.64
C VAL A 303 12.95 17.36 17.40
N ASP A 304 14.02 18.11 17.20
CA ASP A 304 14.98 17.78 16.15
C ASP A 304 15.71 16.47 16.48
N VAL A 305 15.76 15.56 15.52
CA VAL A 305 16.43 14.26 15.65
C VAL A 305 17.39 14.01 14.50
N SER A 306 18.30 13.06 14.68
CA SER A 306 19.24 12.65 13.64
C SER A 306 19.11 11.15 13.38
N LEU A 307 19.02 10.79 12.09
CA LEU A 307 19.01 9.42 11.59
C LEU A 307 20.17 9.26 10.59
N PRO A 308 21.44 9.23 11.06
CA PRO A 308 22.62 9.42 10.22
C PRO A 308 22.81 8.33 9.13
N HIS A 309 22.21 7.15 9.32
CA HIS A 309 22.30 6.05 8.37
C HIS A 309 21.21 6.08 7.28
N THR A 310 20.28 7.07 7.29
CA THR A 310 19.22 7.23 6.28
C THR A 310 19.77 7.23 4.85
N LYS A 311 20.91 7.92 4.61
CA LYS A 311 21.55 7.98 3.28
C LYS A 311 21.96 6.63 2.69
N TYR A 312 22.06 5.59 3.50
CA TYR A 312 22.39 4.24 3.06
C TYR A 312 21.17 3.35 2.87
N ALA A 313 19.95 3.82 3.19
CA ALA A 313 18.76 2.99 3.19
C ALA A 313 18.39 2.52 1.79
N LEU A 314 18.37 3.44 0.82
CA LEU A 314 18.03 3.11 -0.56
C LEU A 314 19.02 2.11 -1.18
N PRO A 315 20.35 2.33 -1.17
CA PRO A 315 21.32 1.34 -1.63
C PRO A 315 21.21 -0.02 -0.93
N ALA A 316 21.05 -0.04 0.40
CA ALA A 316 20.92 -1.29 1.14
C ALA A 316 19.63 -2.04 0.78
N TYR A 317 18.52 -1.32 0.59
CA TYR A 317 17.25 -1.89 0.16
C TYR A 317 17.39 -2.55 -1.21
N TYR A 318 18.02 -1.89 -2.19
CA TYR A 318 18.22 -2.43 -3.55
C TYR A 318 19.27 -3.54 -3.65
N ILE A 319 19.89 -3.90 -2.54
CA ILE A 319 20.66 -5.13 -2.37
C ILE A 319 19.79 -6.22 -1.72
N VAL A 320 19.16 -5.92 -0.58
CA VAL A 320 18.40 -6.89 0.22
C VAL A 320 17.16 -7.36 -0.52
N ALA A 321 16.35 -6.45 -1.03
CA ALA A 321 15.08 -6.80 -1.65
C ALA A 321 15.26 -7.63 -2.94
N PRO A 322 16.15 -7.29 -3.91
CA PRO A 322 16.45 -8.16 -5.05
C PRO A 322 17.04 -9.51 -4.66
N ALA A 323 17.90 -9.57 -3.62
CA ALA A 323 18.45 -10.83 -3.14
C ALA A 323 17.33 -11.79 -2.66
N GLU A 324 16.40 -11.28 -1.86
CA GLU A 324 15.24 -12.05 -1.41
C GLU A 324 14.28 -12.39 -2.55
N ALA A 325 14.06 -11.47 -3.50
CA ALA A 325 13.25 -11.71 -4.68
C ALA A 325 13.81 -12.85 -5.54
N SER A 326 15.12 -12.87 -5.78
CA SER A 326 15.79 -13.93 -6.52
C SER A 326 15.48 -15.32 -5.94
N SER A 327 15.50 -15.45 -4.63
CA SER A 327 15.14 -16.68 -3.92
C SER A 327 13.63 -16.95 -3.95
N ASN A 328 12.78 -15.94 -3.68
CA ASN A 328 11.34 -16.10 -3.62
C ASN A 328 10.73 -16.45 -4.99
N LEU A 329 11.22 -15.85 -6.07
CA LEU A 329 10.70 -16.06 -7.41
C LEU A 329 11.26 -17.33 -8.10
N ALA A 330 12.19 -18.05 -7.46
CA ALA A 330 12.72 -19.31 -7.97
C ALA A 330 11.64 -20.40 -8.15
N ARG A 331 10.52 -20.31 -7.40
CA ARG A 331 9.39 -21.24 -7.46
C ARG A 331 8.49 -21.09 -8.68
N TYR A 332 8.60 -19.98 -9.43
CA TYR A 332 7.80 -19.71 -10.62
C TYR A 332 8.57 -20.20 -11.86
N ASP A 333 8.36 -21.46 -12.21
CA ASP A 333 9.11 -22.20 -13.24
C ASP A 333 8.21 -22.89 -14.27
N GLY A 334 6.89 -22.74 -14.15
CA GLY A 334 5.91 -23.35 -15.04
C GLY A 334 5.71 -24.85 -14.88
N VAL A 335 6.31 -25.49 -13.84
CA VAL A 335 6.20 -26.95 -13.66
C VAL A 335 4.88 -27.37 -13.03
N ARG A 336 4.48 -26.70 -11.93
CA ARG A 336 3.31 -27.07 -11.15
C ARG A 336 2.10 -26.17 -11.39
N TYR A 337 2.33 -24.91 -11.72
CA TYR A 337 1.30 -23.88 -11.94
C TYR A 337 1.88 -22.71 -12.71
N GLY A 338 1.02 -21.83 -13.17
CA GLY A 338 1.39 -20.64 -13.91
C GLY A 338 1.61 -20.92 -15.40
N HIS A 339 2.13 -19.91 -16.09
CA HIS A 339 2.50 -19.98 -17.49
C HIS A 339 3.62 -20.99 -17.71
N ARG A 340 3.57 -21.71 -18.84
CA ARG A 340 4.58 -22.68 -19.24
C ARG A 340 4.81 -22.65 -20.76
N GLU A 341 6.03 -22.33 -21.16
CA GLU A 341 6.43 -22.40 -22.55
C GLU A 341 6.77 -23.83 -22.98
N PRO A 342 6.31 -24.27 -24.16
CA PRO A 342 6.65 -25.58 -24.71
C PRO A 342 8.16 -25.67 -25.02
N ALA A 343 8.79 -26.77 -24.58
CA ALA A 343 10.18 -27.08 -24.91
C ALA A 343 10.40 -28.60 -24.93
N ARG A 344 11.47 -29.05 -25.61
CA ARG A 344 11.83 -30.47 -25.65
C ARG A 344 12.59 -30.89 -24.40
N GLU A 345 13.49 -30.01 -23.94
CA GLU A 345 14.35 -30.24 -22.78
C GLU A 345 13.87 -29.44 -21.59
N ILE A 346 14.09 -29.96 -20.39
CA ILE A 346 13.61 -29.34 -19.13
C ILE A 346 14.28 -27.98 -18.87
N ILE A 347 15.57 -27.84 -19.18
CA ILE A 347 16.33 -26.59 -19.01
C ILE A 347 15.77 -25.53 -19.96
N ASP A 348 15.58 -25.86 -21.22
CA ASP A 348 14.96 -25.00 -22.24
C ASP A 348 13.57 -24.51 -21.78
N MET A 349 12.78 -25.40 -21.18
CA MET A 349 11.45 -25.05 -20.66
C MET A 349 11.55 -24.02 -19.53
N TYR A 350 12.46 -24.17 -18.58
CA TYR A 350 12.67 -23.19 -17.52
C TYR A 350 13.11 -21.84 -18.09
N GLU A 351 14.10 -21.84 -18.98
CA GLU A 351 14.64 -20.61 -19.57
C GLU A 351 13.57 -19.85 -20.36
N LYS A 352 12.84 -20.53 -21.24
CA LYS A 352 11.77 -19.92 -22.04
C LYS A 352 10.64 -19.43 -21.20
N THR A 353 10.13 -20.25 -20.26
CA THR A 353 9.04 -19.89 -19.38
C THR A 353 9.35 -18.64 -18.55
N ARG A 354 10.52 -18.58 -17.95
CA ARG A 354 10.91 -17.44 -17.11
C ARG A 354 11.28 -16.20 -17.94
N SER A 355 11.85 -16.40 -19.12
CA SER A 355 12.18 -15.30 -20.05
C SER A 355 10.93 -14.62 -20.59
N ASP A 356 9.90 -15.40 -20.93
CA ASP A 356 8.63 -14.90 -21.45
C ASP A 356 7.71 -14.42 -20.32
N GLY A 357 7.64 -15.17 -19.22
CA GLY A 357 6.72 -14.95 -18.13
C GLY A 357 7.02 -13.77 -17.22
N PHE A 358 8.29 -13.32 -17.15
CA PHE A 358 8.69 -12.16 -16.33
C PHE A 358 8.94 -10.91 -17.15
N GLY A 359 8.41 -9.79 -16.72
CA GLY A 359 8.69 -8.47 -17.26
C GLY A 359 10.12 -7.99 -17.01
N ALA A 360 10.51 -6.94 -17.69
CA ALA A 360 11.90 -6.44 -17.71
C ALA A 360 12.43 -6.05 -16.31
N GLU A 361 11.62 -5.38 -15.50
CA GLU A 361 12.03 -4.94 -14.17
C GLU A 361 12.20 -6.12 -13.20
N VAL A 362 11.31 -7.10 -13.24
CA VAL A 362 11.42 -8.33 -12.43
C VAL A 362 12.68 -9.10 -12.81
N ARG A 363 12.93 -9.29 -14.12
CA ARG A 363 14.16 -9.94 -14.60
C ARG A 363 15.42 -9.22 -14.11
N ARG A 364 15.45 -7.89 -14.19
CA ARG A 364 16.58 -7.07 -13.71
C ARG A 364 16.83 -7.33 -12.22
N ARG A 365 15.79 -7.27 -11.38
CA ARG A 365 15.94 -7.47 -9.93
C ARG A 365 16.33 -8.90 -9.57
N VAL A 366 15.78 -9.91 -10.24
CA VAL A 366 16.18 -11.31 -10.04
C VAL A 366 17.65 -11.50 -10.42
N MET A 367 18.13 -10.90 -11.51
CA MET A 367 19.54 -10.97 -11.92
C MET A 367 20.48 -10.28 -10.91
N ILE A 368 20.13 -9.07 -10.45
CA ILE A 368 20.85 -8.36 -9.38
C ILE A 368 20.89 -9.22 -8.12
N GLY A 369 19.76 -9.78 -7.71
CA GLY A 369 19.66 -10.63 -6.53
C GLY A 369 20.54 -11.88 -6.63
N THR A 370 20.52 -12.55 -7.76
CA THR A 370 21.38 -13.72 -8.03
C THR A 370 22.86 -13.34 -7.96
N TYR A 371 23.24 -12.21 -8.53
CA TYR A 371 24.60 -11.71 -8.49
C TYR A 371 25.08 -11.42 -7.06
N VAL A 372 24.30 -10.70 -6.26
CA VAL A 372 24.69 -10.34 -4.88
C VAL A 372 24.70 -11.53 -3.92
N LEU A 373 24.00 -12.62 -4.26
CA LEU A 373 24.03 -13.87 -3.49
C LEU A 373 25.12 -14.86 -3.97
N SER A 374 25.80 -14.58 -5.08
CA SER A 374 26.81 -15.49 -5.61
C SER A 374 28.09 -15.51 -4.77
N ALA A 375 28.90 -16.56 -4.96
CA ALA A 375 30.16 -16.74 -4.26
C ALA A 375 31.10 -15.54 -4.47
N GLY A 376 31.69 -15.05 -3.39
CA GLY A 376 32.58 -13.87 -3.38
C GLY A 376 31.85 -12.52 -3.24
N TYR A 377 30.55 -12.44 -3.54
CA TYR A 377 29.78 -11.20 -3.42
C TYR A 377 28.81 -11.19 -2.24
N TYR A 378 28.44 -12.36 -1.72
CA TYR A 378 27.51 -12.51 -0.60
C TYR A 378 27.95 -11.70 0.63
N ASP A 379 29.20 -11.86 1.06
CA ASP A 379 29.74 -11.13 2.23
C ASP A 379 29.91 -9.64 1.93
N ALA A 380 30.39 -9.31 0.74
CA ALA A 380 30.70 -7.95 0.33
C ALA A 380 29.45 -7.08 0.16
N TYR A 381 28.34 -7.64 -0.30
CA TYR A 381 27.11 -6.91 -0.58
C TYR A 381 25.98 -7.28 0.38
N TYR A 382 25.51 -8.53 0.40
CA TYR A 382 24.32 -8.91 1.16
C TYR A 382 24.52 -8.78 2.67
N LEU A 383 25.57 -9.38 3.22
CA LEU A 383 25.84 -9.26 4.66
C LEU A 383 26.15 -7.82 5.08
N ARG A 384 26.83 -7.06 4.23
CA ARG A 384 27.09 -5.63 4.47
C ARG A 384 25.77 -4.84 4.50
N ALA A 385 24.85 -5.08 3.57
CA ALA A 385 23.54 -4.44 3.54
C ALA A 385 22.71 -4.79 4.77
N GLN A 386 22.75 -6.03 5.26
CA GLN A 386 22.09 -6.45 6.51
C GLN A 386 22.67 -5.74 7.74
N ARG A 387 23.99 -5.52 7.80
CA ARG A 387 24.63 -4.72 8.86
C ARG A 387 24.19 -3.26 8.81
N VAL A 388 24.11 -2.67 7.62
CA VAL A 388 23.60 -1.31 7.42
C VAL A 388 22.12 -1.23 7.86
N ARG A 389 21.30 -2.23 7.53
CA ARG A 389 19.91 -2.33 7.99
C ARG A 389 19.82 -2.27 9.53
N THR A 390 20.70 -2.96 10.22
CA THR A 390 20.77 -2.95 11.69
C THR A 390 21.08 -1.55 12.22
N LEU A 391 21.98 -0.81 11.56
CA LEU A 391 22.32 0.58 11.93
C LEU A 391 21.15 1.53 11.69
N ILE A 392 20.45 1.38 10.56
CA ILE A 392 19.22 2.17 10.27
C ILE A 392 18.17 1.94 11.36
N LYS A 393 17.91 0.66 11.72
CA LYS A 393 16.98 0.33 12.80
C LYS A 393 17.41 0.97 14.13
N LYS A 394 18.69 0.92 14.45
CA LYS A 394 19.26 1.51 15.67
C LYS A 394 19.06 3.02 15.76
N ASP A 395 19.17 3.76 14.66
CA ASP A 395 18.92 5.20 14.65
C ASP A 395 17.51 5.53 15.18
N PHE A 396 16.50 4.80 14.70
CA PHE A 396 15.13 4.95 15.19
C PHE A 396 14.96 4.53 16.64
N GLU A 397 15.53 3.37 17.03
CA GLU A 397 15.47 2.88 18.41
C GLU A 397 16.09 3.87 19.40
N ASP A 398 17.20 4.48 19.06
CA ASP A 398 17.87 5.46 19.90
C ASP A 398 17.00 6.73 20.08
N CYS A 399 16.35 7.19 19.02
CA CYS A 399 15.38 8.29 19.13
C CYS A 399 14.18 7.93 20.01
N PHE A 400 13.62 6.74 19.86
CA PHE A 400 12.49 6.27 20.68
C PHE A 400 12.88 6.09 22.15
N LYS A 401 14.08 5.59 22.43
CA LYS A 401 14.64 5.50 23.79
C LYS A 401 14.86 6.87 24.41
N ALA A 402 15.18 7.89 23.60
CA ALA A 402 15.28 9.28 24.04
C ALA A 402 13.90 9.96 24.28
N GLY A 403 12.82 9.19 24.20
CA GLY A 403 11.47 9.64 24.51
C GLY A 403 10.69 10.22 23.32
N VAL A 404 11.16 10.07 22.09
CA VAL A 404 10.37 10.36 20.88
C VAL A 404 9.23 9.34 20.76
N HIS A 405 8.01 9.81 20.42
CA HIS A 405 6.84 8.95 20.27
C HIS A 405 6.59 8.57 18.82
N ALA A 406 6.76 9.52 17.90
CA ALA A 406 6.66 9.32 16.48
C ALA A 406 7.55 10.32 15.73
N MET A 407 7.73 10.15 14.44
CA MET A 407 8.43 11.10 13.57
C MET A 407 7.48 11.61 12.48
N LEU A 408 7.66 12.87 12.09
CA LEU A 408 6.94 13.49 10.97
C LEU A 408 7.92 13.77 9.84
N THR A 409 7.60 13.26 8.63
CA THR A 409 8.41 13.43 7.42
C THR A 409 7.52 13.72 6.21
N PRO A 410 8.07 14.21 5.08
CA PRO A 410 7.39 14.05 3.80
C PRO A 410 7.15 12.57 3.48
N ALA A 411 6.10 12.27 2.72
CA ALA A 411 5.84 10.89 2.25
C ALA A 411 6.57 10.60 0.94
N THR A 412 6.70 11.62 0.07
CA THR A 412 7.32 11.52 -1.26
C THR A 412 8.16 12.77 -1.56
N PRO A 413 9.20 12.65 -2.42
CA PRO A 413 10.04 13.79 -2.80
C PRO A 413 9.37 14.76 -3.79
N SER A 414 8.24 14.38 -4.37
CA SER A 414 7.48 15.20 -5.35
C SER A 414 6.01 14.82 -5.32
N ALA A 415 5.16 15.59 -6.02
CA ALA A 415 3.84 15.13 -6.46
C ALA A 415 3.95 14.05 -7.55
N ALA A 416 2.78 13.50 -7.98
CA ALA A 416 2.71 12.52 -9.06
C ALA A 416 3.29 13.08 -10.38
N PHE A 417 4.01 12.24 -11.10
CA PHE A 417 4.62 12.54 -12.40
C PHE A 417 3.85 11.86 -13.54
N GLY A 418 4.15 12.24 -14.80
CA GLY A 418 3.54 11.67 -16.00
C GLY A 418 3.99 10.23 -16.25
N LEU A 419 3.10 9.42 -16.80
CA LEU A 419 3.46 8.08 -17.28
C LEU A 419 4.54 8.22 -18.35
N GLY A 420 5.63 7.45 -18.22
CA GLY A 420 6.81 7.48 -19.07
C GLY A 420 7.81 8.61 -18.80
N GLU A 421 7.48 9.59 -17.95
CA GLU A 421 8.42 10.71 -17.66
C GLU A 421 9.73 10.24 -17.02
N LYS A 422 9.71 9.18 -16.21
CA LYS A 422 10.89 8.63 -15.54
C LYS A 422 11.38 7.30 -16.13
N GLY A 423 10.77 6.84 -17.22
CA GLY A 423 11.07 5.54 -17.83
C GLY A 423 12.25 5.51 -18.80
N GLY A 424 12.94 6.64 -19.00
CA GLY A 424 13.73 6.82 -20.21
C GLY A 424 15.21 6.50 -20.13
N ALA A 425 15.92 6.52 -19.00
CA ALA A 425 17.37 6.39 -19.00
C ALA A 425 17.98 5.73 -17.77
N ASP A 426 17.61 6.13 -16.54
CA ASP A 426 18.24 5.62 -15.32
C ASP A 426 17.19 5.05 -14.36
N PRO A 427 17.21 3.73 -14.10
CA PRO A 427 16.35 3.12 -13.08
C PRO A 427 16.46 3.77 -11.69
N VAL A 428 17.60 4.40 -11.38
CA VAL A 428 17.82 5.07 -10.09
C VAL A 428 16.87 6.25 -9.90
N GLU A 429 16.50 6.99 -10.94
CA GLU A 429 15.53 8.08 -10.84
C GLU A 429 14.15 7.59 -10.37
N MET A 430 13.72 6.42 -10.86
CA MET A 430 12.49 5.79 -10.38
C MET A 430 12.63 5.37 -8.91
N TYR A 431 13.78 4.83 -8.52
CA TYR A 431 14.04 4.34 -7.17
C TYR A 431 14.06 5.46 -6.12
N LEU A 432 14.45 6.69 -6.49
CA LEU A 432 14.44 7.85 -5.61
C LEU A 432 13.04 8.24 -5.11
N ASN A 433 11.96 7.78 -5.74
CA ASN A 433 10.60 8.02 -5.23
C ASN A 433 10.36 7.41 -3.85
N ASP A 434 11.13 6.38 -3.47
CA ASP A 434 10.99 5.67 -2.20
C ASP A 434 11.96 6.16 -1.11
N VAL A 435 12.71 7.24 -1.36
CA VAL A 435 13.78 7.74 -0.46
C VAL A 435 13.29 8.01 0.97
N PHE A 436 12.06 8.46 1.14
CA PHE A 436 11.48 8.76 2.45
C PHE A 436 10.75 7.57 3.12
N THR A 437 10.44 6.54 2.35
CA THR A 437 9.64 5.42 2.83
C THR A 437 10.47 4.18 3.16
N VAL A 438 11.56 3.95 2.45
CA VAL A 438 12.34 2.70 2.52
C VAL A 438 13.00 2.46 3.88
N THR A 439 13.39 3.53 4.60
CA THR A 439 13.98 3.44 5.95
C THR A 439 13.04 2.76 6.93
N VAL A 440 11.74 3.04 6.81
CA VAL A 440 10.67 2.49 7.66
C VAL A 440 10.54 0.97 7.47
N ASN A 441 10.66 0.49 6.21
CA ASN A 441 10.66 -0.94 5.90
C ASN A 441 11.94 -1.61 6.42
N MET A 442 13.10 -1.00 6.19
CA MET A 442 14.39 -1.52 6.67
C MET A 442 14.43 -1.66 8.18
N ALA A 443 13.78 -0.76 8.91
CA ALA A 443 13.67 -0.80 10.37
C ALA A 443 12.50 -1.65 10.88
N GLY A 444 11.58 -2.10 10.02
CA GLY A 444 10.40 -2.89 10.39
C GLY A 444 9.31 -2.09 11.12
N LEU A 445 9.33 -0.76 11.02
CA LEU A 445 8.47 0.16 11.77
C LEU A 445 7.11 0.38 11.08
N PRO A 446 6.06 0.78 11.83
CA PRO A 446 4.81 1.24 11.24
C PRO A 446 4.98 2.64 10.66
N GLY A 447 4.25 2.93 9.58
CA GLY A 447 4.18 4.25 8.97
C GLY A 447 2.85 4.49 8.28
N ILE A 448 2.30 5.68 8.44
CA ILE A 448 1.05 6.09 7.79
C ILE A 448 1.31 7.34 6.94
N ALA A 449 0.84 7.30 5.69
CA ALA A 449 0.79 8.47 4.82
C ALA A 449 -0.60 9.09 4.86
N VAL A 450 -0.65 10.42 5.02
CA VAL A 450 -1.89 11.19 5.12
C VAL A 450 -1.83 12.34 4.11
N PRO A 451 -2.87 12.59 3.33
CA PRO A 451 -2.95 13.77 2.47
C PRO A 451 -2.82 15.04 3.31
N ALA A 452 -2.00 15.99 2.86
CA ALA A 452 -1.70 17.19 3.63
C ALA A 452 -1.92 18.50 2.85
N GLY A 453 -2.07 18.43 1.52
CA GLY A 453 -2.31 19.59 0.68
C GLY A 453 -2.27 19.26 -0.79
N LEU A 454 -2.35 20.29 -1.60
CA LEU A 454 -2.15 20.25 -3.05
C LEU A 454 -0.97 21.14 -3.42
N ASP A 455 -0.25 20.75 -4.48
CA ASP A 455 0.77 21.60 -5.10
C ASP A 455 0.15 22.71 -5.98
N ALA A 456 0.99 23.48 -6.65
CA ALA A 456 0.55 24.56 -7.56
C ALA A 456 -0.19 24.03 -8.81
N GLN A 457 -0.04 22.73 -9.13
CA GLN A 457 -0.72 22.05 -10.23
C GLN A 457 -1.97 21.28 -9.78
N GLU A 458 -2.42 21.52 -8.54
CA GLU A 458 -3.58 20.87 -7.90
C GLU A 458 -3.40 19.34 -7.72
N LEU A 459 -2.13 18.87 -7.56
CA LEU A 459 -1.82 17.48 -7.28
C LEU A 459 -1.59 17.24 -5.78
N PRO A 460 -2.00 16.07 -5.25
CA PRO A 460 -1.84 15.77 -3.83
C PRO A 460 -0.39 15.73 -3.36
N LEU A 461 -0.19 16.24 -2.16
CA LEU A 461 1.03 16.11 -1.38
C LEU A 461 0.71 15.43 -0.04
N GLY A 462 1.53 14.47 0.35
CA GLY A 462 1.34 13.68 1.57
C GLY A 462 2.44 13.88 2.60
N LEU A 463 2.06 13.79 3.88
CA LEU A 463 2.97 13.67 5.01
C LEU A 463 2.96 12.24 5.53
N GLN A 464 4.10 11.81 6.07
CA GLN A 464 4.28 10.50 6.68
C GLN A 464 4.54 10.64 8.18
N LEU A 465 3.84 9.84 8.97
CA LEU A 465 4.13 9.62 10.38
C LEU A 465 4.72 8.24 10.57
N ILE A 466 5.84 8.13 11.30
CA ILE A 466 6.57 6.89 11.58
C ILE A 466 6.52 6.64 13.07
N GLY A 467 6.04 5.47 13.50
CA GLY A 467 5.81 5.13 14.91
C GLY A 467 6.77 4.12 15.49
N ARG A 468 6.62 3.91 16.79
CA ARG A 468 7.25 2.80 17.50
C ARG A 468 6.68 1.46 17.03
N PRO A 469 7.44 0.36 17.13
CA PRO A 469 6.90 -0.96 16.82
C PRO A 469 5.62 -1.25 17.61
N PHE A 470 4.58 -1.70 16.93
CA PHE A 470 3.27 -2.07 17.47
C PHE A 470 2.48 -0.94 18.18
N ASP A 471 2.87 0.32 17.96
CA ASP A 471 2.17 1.51 18.45
C ASP A 471 1.45 2.25 17.31
N GLU A 472 0.68 1.50 16.51
CA GLU A 472 -0.14 2.06 15.44
C GLU A 472 -1.22 3.02 15.99
N GLU A 473 -1.66 2.86 17.25
CA GLU A 473 -2.63 3.75 17.90
C GLU A 473 -2.14 5.19 17.97
N THR A 474 -0.89 5.41 18.37
CA THR A 474 -0.28 6.74 18.38
C THR A 474 -0.22 7.35 16.98
N LEU A 475 0.06 6.53 15.95
CA LEU A 475 0.05 7.00 14.57
C LEU A 475 -1.35 7.42 14.11
N PHE A 476 -2.38 6.65 14.40
CA PHE A 476 -3.75 7.01 14.07
C PHE A 476 -4.21 8.28 14.78
N SER A 477 -3.82 8.49 16.05
CA SER A 477 -4.12 9.72 16.79
C SER A 477 -3.49 10.93 16.12
N LEU A 478 -2.19 10.87 15.79
CA LEU A 478 -1.45 11.95 15.12
C LEU A 478 -1.95 12.19 13.69
N ALA A 479 -2.22 11.12 12.94
CA ALA A 479 -2.75 11.19 11.58
C ALA A 479 -4.13 11.87 11.55
N SER A 480 -4.99 11.62 12.54
CA SER A 480 -6.28 12.31 12.67
C SER A 480 -6.12 13.82 12.86
N VAL A 481 -5.12 14.27 13.61
CA VAL A 481 -4.81 15.71 13.75
C VAL A 481 -4.38 16.30 12.40
N VAL A 482 -3.49 15.62 11.67
CA VAL A 482 -3.04 16.08 10.35
C VAL A 482 -4.22 16.14 9.36
N GLU A 483 -5.05 15.10 9.30
CA GLU A 483 -6.21 15.04 8.43
C GLU A 483 -7.23 16.16 8.72
N GLN A 484 -7.55 16.39 9.99
CA GLN A 484 -8.48 17.48 10.40
C GLN A 484 -7.97 18.85 10.00
N ALA A 485 -6.67 19.10 10.13
CA ALA A 485 -6.06 20.38 9.79
C ALA A 485 -5.90 20.58 8.27
N ALA A 486 -5.60 19.52 7.52
CA ALA A 486 -5.40 19.57 6.08
C ALA A 486 -6.72 19.60 5.29
N GLY A 487 -7.77 18.94 5.81
CA GLY A 487 -9.02 18.71 5.10
C GLY A 487 -8.95 17.53 4.13
N HIS A 488 -10.01 17.39 3.33
CA HIS A 488 -10.14 16.30 2.37
C HIS A 488 -9.98 16.78 0.94
N PHE A 489 -9.28 15.99 0.13
CA PHE A 489 -9.02 16.27 -1.28
C PHE A 489 -9.69 15.18 -2.13
N LYS A 490 -10.19 15.57 -3.31
CA LYS A 490 -10.80 14.63 -4.27
C LYS A 490 -10.41 15.01 -5.68
N PRO A 491 -10.13 14.02 -6.55
CA PRO A 491 -9.91 14.28 -7.97
C PRO A 491 -11.20 14.73 -8.65
N GLN A 492 -11.04 15.44 -9.76
CA GLN A 492 -12.15 15.74 -10.68
C GLN A 492 -12.25 14.57 -11.68
N PRO A 493 -13.42 13.92 -11.83
CA PRO A 493 -13.60 12.82 -12.76
C PRO A 493 -13.28 13.25 -14.20
N TRP A 494 -12.33 12.54 -14.81
CA TRP A 494 -11.96 12.68 -16.23
C TRP A 494 -12.19 11.37 -17.00
N TRP A 495 -12.49 10.29 -16.28
CA TRP A 495 -12.71 8.93 -16.75
C TRP A 495 -14.17 8.61 -17.02
#